data_082a07be878a0c70db97d31bd4ab7778
#
_entry.id   082a07be878a0c70db97d31bd4ab7778
#
_cell.length_a   1.000
_cell.length_b   1.000
_cell.length_c   1.000
_cell.angle_alpha   90.00
_cell.angle_beta   90.00
_cell.angle_gamma   90.00
#
_symmetry.space_group_name_H-M   'P 1'
#
loop_
_entity.id
_entity.type
_entity.pdbx_description
1 polymer ?
#
loop_
_entity_poly.entity_id
_entity_poly.type
_entity_poly.pdbx_seq_one_letter_code
_entity_poly.pdbx_strand_id
1 'polypeptide(L)'
;MGRIVVSDNVSLDGVIQDPAGDEGFTRGGWVGLIKDRPGANELALDEALGAEALLLGRRTYEWMAGRWPSRSGELAERLNSMPKYVVSSTLEDPDCHNSTVLKGDAANEVSRLKQELGGDIVVAASF
;
A
#
# COMPACT_ATOMS: atom_id res chain seq x y z
N MET A 1 -13.48 16.05 4.03
CA MET A 1 -12.36 15.84 3.10
C MET A 1 -11.37 14.86 3.72
N GLY A 2 -10.98 13.84 2.97
CA GLY A 2 -10.03 12.84 3.44
C GLY A 2 -8.58 13.35 3.49
N ARG A 3 -7.73 12.62 4.20
CA ARG A 3 -6.32 12.91 4.37
C ARG A 3 -5.49 11.88 3.63
N ILE A 4 -4.46 12.31 2.91
CA ILE A 4 -3.46 11.40 2.35
C ILE A 4 -2.38 11.16 3.42
N VAL A 5 -2.16 9.89 3.75
CA VAL A 5 -1.16 9.47 4.73
C VAL A 5 -0.15 8.59 4.00
N VAL A 6 1.11 9.00 3.99
CA VAL A 6 2.19 8.22 3.38
C VAL A 6 2.86 7.38 4.47
N SER A 7 2.94 6.08 4.24
CA SER A 7 3.55 5.13 5.17
C SER A 7 4.55 4.26 4.42
N ASP A 8 5.80 4.28 4.84
CA ASP A 8 6.86 3.53 4.18
C ASP A 8 7.87 2.98 5.18
N ASN A 9 8.55 1.92 4.78
CA ASN A 9 9.72 1.43 5.50
C ASN A 9 10.94 2.20 4.99
N VAL A 10 11.66 2.84 5.90
CA VAL A 10 12.83 3.66 5.57
C VAL A 10 14.01 3.21 6.41
N SER A 11 15.16 2.96 5.80
CA SER A 11 16.40 2.71 6.52
C SER A 11 16.97 4.00 7.10
N LEU A 12 17.95 3.89 8.02
CA LEU A 12 18.57 5.08 8.64
C LEU A 12 19.24 5.99 7.63
N ASP A 13 19.74 5.46 6.53
CA ASP A 13 20.36 6.23 5.44
C ASP A 13 19.38 6.62 4.34
N GLY A 14 18.07 6.44 4.55
CA GLY A 14 17.03 6.94 3.65
C GLY A 14 16.61 6.00 2.53
N VAL A 15 17.02 4.74 2.55
CA VAL A 15 16.64 3.77 1.52
C VAL A 15 15.20 3.29 1.77
N ILE A 16 14.36 3.40 0.76
CA ILE A 16 12.97 2.91 0.78
C ILE A 16 12.72 1.76 -0.20
N GLN A 17 13.64 1.51 -1.10
CA GLN A 17 13.48 0.54 -2.18
C GLN A 17 13.63 -0.89 -1.67
N ASP A 18 12.74 -1.76 -2.12
CA ASP A 18 12.77 -3.21 -1.95
C ASP A 18 13.06 -3.68 -0.51
N PRO A 19 12.31 -3.21 0.47
CA PRO A 19 12.56 -3.61 1.86
C PRO A 19 12.43 -5.11 2.09
N ALA A 20 11.56 -5.79 1.35
CA ALA A 20 11.31 -7.22 1.48
C ALA A 20 12.33 -8.09 0.71
N GLY A 21 13.02 -7.54 -0.28
CA GLY A 21 14.06 -8.25 -1.04
C GLY A 21 13.58 -9.08 -2.22
N ASP A 22 12.37 -8.84 -2.71
CA ASP A 22 11.80 -9.64 -3.81
C ASP A 22 11.53 -8.84 -5.09
N GLU A 23 12.08 -7.64 -5.18
CA GLU A 23 11.96 -6.78 -6.36
C GLU A 23 13.26 -6.72 -7.20
N GLY A 24 14.30 -7.43 -6.78
CA GLY A 24 15.56 -7.52 -7.53
C GLY A 24 16.59 -6.43 -7.25
N PHE A 25 16.37 -5.59 -6.26
CA PHE A 25 17.36 -4.59 -5.85
C PHE A 25 18.51 -5.26 -5.10
N THR A 26 19.77 -4.96 -5.47
CA THR A 26 20.95 -5.62 -4.91
C THR A 26 21.12 -5.42 -3.41
N ARG A 27 20.57 -4.34 -2.86
CA ARG A 27 20.58 -4.02 -1.43
C ARG A 27 19.20 -4.24 -0.78
N GLY A 28 18.33 -4.99 -1.43
CA GLY A 28 16.99 -5.29 -0.93
C GLY A 28 17.00 -6.27 0.23
N GLY A 29 15.84 -6.48 0.82
CA GLY A 29 15.66 -7.45 1.91
C GLY A 29 16.14 -6.98 3.27
N TRP A 30 16.46 -5.70 3.42
CA TRP A 30 17.02 -5.17 4.66
C TRP A 30 16.04 -5.19 5.84
N VAL A 31 14.74 -5.16 5.59
CA VAL A 31 13.73 -5.31 6.66
C VAL A 31 13.82 -6.69 7.31
N GLY A 32 14.09 -7.73 6.52
CA GLY A 32 14.26 -9.10 7.01
C GLY A 32 15.47 -9.30 7.91
N LEU A 33 16.46 -8.40 7.85
CA LEU A 33 17.64 -8.46 8.70
C LEU A 33 17.35 -8.01 10.13
N ILE A 34 16.27 -7.29 10.34
CA ILE A 34 15.85 -6.84 11.67
C ILE A 34 15.04 -7.97 12.30
N LYS A 35 15.66 -8.72 13.19
CA LYS A 35 15.04 -9.91 13.78
C LYS A 35 13.98 -9.58 14.83
N ASP A 36 14.13 -8.45 15.49
CA ASP A 36 13.25 -8.06 16.58
C ASP A 36 12.66 -6.67 16.30
N ARG A 37 11.37 -6.66 15.96
CA ARG A 37 10.63 -5.44 15.67
C ARG A 37 9.35 -5.40 16.50
N PRO A 38 9.46 -5.27 17.84
CA PRO A 38 8.28 -5.23 18.68
C PRO A 38 7.40 -4.03 18.29
N GLY A 39 6.10 -4.27 18.17
CA GLY A 39 5.13 -3.24 17.83
C GLY A 39 5.00 -2.91 16.35
N ALA A 40 5.89 -3.41 15.47
CA ALA A 40 5.80 -3.10 14.03
C ALA A 40 4.53 -3.65 13.39
N ASN A 41 4.16 -4.88 13.72
CA ASN A 41 2.93 -5.49 13.21
C ASN A 41 1.69 -4.83 13.80
N GLU A 42 1.73 -4.45 15.06
CA GLU A 42 0.63 -3.75 15.73
C GLU A 42 0.42 -2.37 15.11
N LEU A 43 1.50 -1.64 14.83
CA LEU A 43 1.43 -0.34 14.17
C LEU A 43 0.83 -0.46 12.76
N ALA A 44 1.25 -1.46 11.99
CA ALA A 44 0.71 -1.70 10.66
C ALA A 44 -0.78 -2.05 10.70
N LEU A 45 -1.20 -2.86 11.66
CA LEU A 45 -2.61 -3.20 11.84
C LEU A 45 -3.44 -1.98 12.25
N ASP A 46 -2.97 -1.19 13.21
CA ASP A 46 -3.66 0.03 13.65
C ASP A 46 -3.83 1.01 12.50
N GLU A 47 -2.81 1.18 11.68
CA GLU A 47 -2.86 2.02 10.49
C GLU A 47 -3.89 1.51 9.48
N ALA A 48 -3.90 0.21 9.22
CA ALA A 48 -4.85 -0.39 8.29
C ALA A 48 -6.29 -0.31 8.79
N LEU A 49 -6.52 -0.49 10.09
CA LEU A 49 -7.85 -0.37 10.69
C LEU A 49 -8.35 1.08 10.70
N GLY A 50 -7.45 2.04 10.86
CA GLY A 50 -7.79 3.46 10.87
C GLY A 50 -7.93 4.08 9.48
N ALA A 51 -7.52 3.39 8.43
CA ALA A 51 -7.58 3.89 7.06
C ALA A 51 -8.90 3.52 6.40
N GLU A 52 -9.41 4.43 5.55
CA GLU A 52 -10.61 4.18 4.75
C GLU A 52 -10.28 3.47 3.45
N ALA A 53 -9.14 3.78 2.84
CA ALA A 53 -8.73 3.21 1.56
C ALA A 53 -7.22 3.17 1.41
N LEU A 54 -6.75 2.35 0.47
CA LEU A 54 -5.36 2.35 0.00
C LEU A 54 -5.26 3.03 -1.37
N LEU A 55 -4.23 3.82 -1.55
CA LEU A 55 -3.89 4.42 -2.83
C LEU A 55 -2.54 3.85 -3.26
N LEU A 56 -2.52 3.19 -4.41
CA LEU A 56 -1.38 2.40 -4.85
C LEU A 56 -0.96 2.77 -6.26
N GLY A 57 0.34 2.70 -6.53
CA GLY A 57 0.83 2.63 -7.88
C GLY A 57 0.69 1.20 -8.43
N ARG A 58 0.86 1.02 -9.74
CA ARG A 58 0.69 -0.27 -10.40
C ARG A 58 1.60 -1.36 -9.85
N ARG A 59 2.89 -1.04 -9.66
CA ARG A 59 3.87 -2.03 -9.18
C ARG A 59 3.53 -2.53 -7.77
N THR A 60 3.19 -1.61 -6.88
CA THR A 60 2.78 -1.96 -5.52
C THR A 60 1.50 -2.77 -5.52
N TYR A 61 0.53 -2.41 -6.37
CA TYR A 61 -0.71 -3.16 -6.52
C TYR A 61 -0.43 -4.61 -6.97
N GLU A 62 0.37 -4.78 -8.01
CA GLU A 62 0.73 -6.12 -8.51
C GLU A 62 1.46 -6.95 -7.46
N TRP A 63 2.35 -6.31 -6.70
CA TRP A 63 3.07 -6.96 -5.61
C TRP A 63 2.11 -7.44 -4.51
N MET A 64 1.17 -6.58 -4.12
CA MET A 64 0.16 -6.92 -3.11
C MET A 64 -0.81 -7.99 -3.60
N ALA A 65 -1.27 -7.87 -4.84
CA ALA A 65 -2.21 -8.82 -5.44
C ALA A 65 -1.65 -10.25 -5.52
N GLY A 66 -0.34 -10.37 -5.69
CA GLY A 66 0.31 -11.67 -5.72
C GLY A 66 0.56 -12.31 -4.35
N ARG A 67 0.40 -11.58 -3.27
CA ARG A 67 0.80 -12.04 -1.93
C ARG A 67 -0.30 -12.05 -0.89
N TRP A 68 -1.02 -10.96 -0.75
CA TRP A 68 -1.94 -10.80 0.37
C TRP A 68 -3.17 -11.70 0.32
N PRO A 69 -3.79 -12.01 -0.85
CA PRO A 69 -4.96 -12.90 -0.87
C PRO A 69 -4.71 -14.29 -0.31
N SER A 70 -3.47 -14.79 -0.37
CA SER A 70 -3.12 -16.11 0.16
C SER A 70 -2.70 -16.08 1.64
N ARG A 71 -2.56 -14.91 2.24
CA ARG A 71 -2.18 -14.76 3.64
C ARG A 71 -3.40 -14.78 4.54
N SER A 72 -3.18 -15.16 5.80
CA SER A 72 -4.22 -15.17 6.83
C SER A 72 -3.85 -14.26 7.99
N GLY A 73 -4.83 -13.97 8.86
CA GLY A 73 -4.65 -13.11 10.00
C GLY A 73 -5.41 -11.80 9.85
N GLU A 74 -5.50 -11.05 10.94
CA GLU A 74 -6.31 -9.84 11.01
C GLU A 74 -5.84 -8.76 10.03
N LEU A 75 -4.52 -8.55 9.93
CA LEU A 75 -3.96 -7.58 8.98
C LEU A 75 -4.25 -7.98 7.54
N ALA A 76 -4.08 -9.26 7.19
CA ALA A 76 -4.35 -9.77 5.85
C ALA A 76 -5.83 -9.62 5.49
N GLU A 77 -6.73 -9.94 6.40
CA GLU A 77 -8.16 -9.76 6.20
C GLU A 77 -8.52 -8.30 5.94
N ARG A 78 -7.95 -7.38 6.72
CA ARG A 78 -8.20 -5.96 6.54
C ARG A 78 -7.67 -5.45 5.20
N LEU A 79 -6.43 -5.78 4.85
CA LEU A 79 -5.82 -5.35 3.59
C LEU A 79 -6.54 -5.92 2.37
N ASN A 80 -7.04 -7.15 2.46
CA ASN A 80 -7.79 -7.77 1.36
C ASN A 80 -9.20 -7.19 1.21
N SER A 81 -9.83 -6.76 2.30
CA SER A 81 -11.21 -6.26 2.29
C SER A 81 -11.33 -4.76 2.02
N MET A 82 -10.31 -3.96 2.36
CA MET A 82 -10.42 -2.51 2.23
C MET A 82 -10.38 -2.05 0.78
N PRO A 83 -11.06 -0.94 0.44
CA PRO A 83 -11.03 -0.39 -0.91
C PRO A 83 -9.62 0.01 -1.34
N LYS A 84 -9.28 -0.29 -2.59
CA LYS A 84 -7.99 0.02 -3.19
C LYS A 84 -8.18 0.85 -4.45
N TYR A 85 -7.42 1.91 -4.56
CA TYR A 85 -7.41 2.76 -5.74
C TYR A 85 -6.02 2.71 -6.37
N VAL A 86 -5.96 2.33 -7.64
CA VAL A 86 -4.70 2.10 -8.34
C VAL A 86 -4.51 3.18 -9.41
N VAL A 87 -3.48 3.99 -9.28
CA VAL A 87 -3.15 4.99 -10.29
C VAL A 87 -2.35 4.31 -11.39
N SER A 88 -2.98 4.11 -12.55
CA SER A 88 -2.35 3.48 -13.70
C SER A 88 -3.08 3.84 -14.98
N SER A 89 -2.33 4.11 -16.04
CA SER A 89 -2.89 4.34 -17.38
C SER A 89 -3.02 3.05 -18.19
N THR A 90 -2.42 1.95 -17.74
CA THR A 90 -2.31 0.71 -18.52
C THR A 90 -3.03 -0.49 -17.92
N LEU A 91 -3.26 -0.48 -16.60
CA LEU A 91 -3.97 -1.56 -15.92
C LEU A 91 -5.46 -1.47 -16.22
N GLU A 92 -6.06 -2.53 -16.77
CA GLU A 92 -7.48 -2.52 -17.15
C GLU A 92 -8.35 -3.35 -16.21
N ASP A 93 -7.92 -4.57 -15.91
CA ASP A 93 -8.69 -5.51 -15.08
C ASP A 93 -7.93 -5.80 -13.79
N PRO A 94 -8.22 -5.09 -12.68
CA PRO A 94 -7.57 -5.38 -11.41
C PRO A 94 -7.99 -6.75 -10.89
N ASP A 95 -6.99 -7.58 -10.56
CA ASP A 95 -7.23 -8.95 -10.08
C ASP A 95 -7.74 -9.00 -8.64
N CYS A 96 -7.42 -7.98 -7.86
CA CYS A 96 -7.83 -7.92 -6.46
C CYS A 96 -9.25 -7.41 -6.30
N HIS A 97 -9.95 -8.03 -5.37
CA HIS A 97 -11.26 -7.59 -4.94
C HIS A 97 -11.22 -6.15 -4.37
N ASN A 98 -12.29 -5.39 -4.59
CA ASN A 98 -12.43 -4.00 -4.12
C ASN A 98 -11.38 -3.03 -4.70
N SER A 99 -10.90 -3.30 -5.91
CA SER A 99 -9.90 -2.45 -6.56
C SER A 99 -10.54 -1.63 -7.67
N THR A 100 -10.20 -0.34 -7.72
CA THR A 100 -10.64 0.60 -8.74
C THR A 100 -9.42 1.24 -9.40
N VAL A 101 -9.37 1.25 -10.72
CA VAL A 101 -8.27 1.88 -11.46
C VAL A 101 -8.60 3.34 -11.74
N LEU A 102 -7.67 4.23 -11.40
CA LEU A 102 -7.75 5.66 -11.69
C LEU A 102 -6.92 5.95 -12.93
N LYS A 103 -7.56 6.09 -14.08
CA LYS A 103 -6.88 6.25 -15.38
C LYS A 103 -6.64 7.69 -15.80
N GLY A 104 -7.33 8.64 -15.21
CA GLY A 104 -7.22 10.05 -15.54
C GLY A 104 -5.94 10.70 -15.03
N ASP A 105 -5.90 12.03 -15.06
CA ASP A 105 -4.81 12.76 -14.44
C ASP A 105 -4.74 12.45 -12.95
N ALA A 106 -3.58 11.98 -12.49
CA ALA A 106 -3.41 11.52 -11.11
C ALA A 106 -3.79 12.60 -10.09
N ALA A 107 -3.37 13.83 -10.30
CA ALA A 107 -3.68 14.92 -9.37
C ALA A 107 -5.19 15.17 -9.27
N ASN A 108 -5.90 15.18 -10.39
CA ASN A 108 -7.35 15.38 -10.41
C ASN A 108 -8.10 14.22 -9.80
N GLU A 109 -7.70 12.99 -10.11
CA GLU A 109 -8.33 11.78 -9.57
C GLU A 109 -8.14 11.68 -8.05
N VAL A 110 -6.96 11.97 -7.54
CA VAL A 110 -6.68 11.96 -6.11
C VAL A 110 -7.44 13.08 -5.39
N SER A 111 -7.52 14.27 -5.98
CA SER A 111 -8.30 15.39 -5.42
C SER A 111 -9.77 15.02 -5.29
N ARG A 112 -10.35 14.39 -6.32
CA ARG A 112 -11.73 13.94 -6.30
C ARG A 112 -11.93 12.88 -5.22
N LEU A 113 -11.00 11.91 -5.10
CA LEU A 113 -11.05 10.86 -4.10
C LEU A 113 -11.04 11.43 -2.68
N LYS A 114 -10.20 12.43 -2.42
CA LYS A 114 -10.16 13.12 -1.13
C LYS A 114 -11.47 13.80 -0.77
N GLN A 115 -12.19 14.30 -1.76
CA GLN A 115 -13.51 14.93 -1.54
C GLN A 115 -14.60 13.89 -1.26
N GLU A 116 -14.54 12.74 -1.91
CA GLU A 116 -15.51 11.66 -1.75
C GLU A 116 -15.34 10.90 -0.43
N LEU A 117 -14.11 10.71 0.01
CA LEU A 117 -13.77 9.95 1.21
C LEU A 117 -13.51 10.91 2.39
N GLY A 118 -14.08 10.61 3.54
CA GLY A 118 -13.91 11.41 4.75
C GLY A 118 -12.76 10.97 5.64
N GLY A 119 -12.24 9.75 5.44
CA GLY A 119 -11.20 9.15 6.27
C GLY A 119 -9.81 9.22 5.65
N ASP A 120 -8.88 8.51 6.26
CA ASP A 120 -7.49 8.47 5.81
C ASP A 120 -7.34 7.58 4.58
N ILE A 121 -6.60 8.07 3.60
CA ILE A 121 -6.21 7.34 2.40
C ILE A 121 -4.71 7.08 2.51
N VAL A 122 -4.34 5.82 2.69
CA VAL A 122 -2.94 5.45 2.95
C VAL A 122 -2.22 5.11 1.64
N VAL A 123 -1.08 5.76 1.44
CA VAL A 123 -0.12 5.44 0.36
C VAL A 123 1.00 4.64 1.01
N ALA A 124 1.12 3.37 0.66
CA ALA A 124 2.12 2.47 1.22
C ALA A 124 3.07 1.97 0.15
N ALA A 125 4.34 1.81 0.51
CA ALA A 125 5.36 1.20 -0.35
C ALA A 125 5.52 1.90 -1.71
N SER A 126 5.42 3.22 -1.72
CA SER A 126 5.58 4.04 -2.93
C SER A 126 7.00 4.60 -3.02
N PHE A 127 7.65 4.41 -4.17
CA PHE A 127 8.98 4.96 -4.42
C PHE A 127 9.18 5.28 -5.91
#